data_c27bda9ca08c68f158e0305a839097c9
#
_entry.id   c27bda9ca08c68f158e0305a839097c9
#
_cell.length_a   1.000
_cell.length_b   1.000
_cell.length_c   1.000
_cell.angle_alpha   90.00
_cell.angle_beta   90.00
_cell.angle_gamma   90.00
#
_symmetry.space_group_name_H-M   'P 1'
#
loop_
_entity.id
_entity.type
_entity.pdbx_description
1 polymer ?
#
loop_
_entity_poly.entity_id
_entity_poly.type
_entity_poly.pdbx_seq_one_letter_code
_entity_poly.pdbx_strand_id
1 'polypeptide(L)'
;SDVYKRQVYDKDKMRPHAWPYRDYVIRSFNADKPYTRFIHEQVAGDVLFPGSVDGIEALGFIAAGPWDHVGHAEVPETKIDGKVARHLARDDMVRNTMMTFMSLTVGCAQCHDHKFDPITQEDYYSLQAVFAAIDRADHQYHDDPELTLRRQSLRKRGRTLQQRERKLKREIDALE
;
A
#
# COMPACT_ATOMS: atom_id res chain seq x y z
N SER A 1 -0.66 -17.89 -11.68
CA SER A 1 0.59 -17.66 -12.46
C SER A 1 0.68 -16.26 -13.08
N ASP A 2 -0.39 -15.49 -13.16
CA ASP A 2 -0.40 -14.21 -13.87
C ASP A 2 -0.09 -12.99 -13.02
N VAL A 3 0.04 -13.13 -11.71
CA VAL A 3 0.50 -12.07 -10.81
C VAL A 3 1.94 -11.62 -11.16
N TYR A 4 2.68 -12.45 -11.88
CA TYR A 4 4.06 -12.16 -12.29
C TYR A 4 4.19 -11.25 -13.51
N LYS A 5 3.11 -11.07 -14.30
CA LYS A 5 3.20 -10.42 -15.61
C LYS A 5 2.69 -8.99 -15.66
N ARG A 6 2.24 -8.42 -14.54
CA ARG A 6 1.79 -7.03 -14.50
C ARG A 6 2.93 -6.05 -14.23
N GLN A 7 4.02 -6.17 -14.96
CA GLN A 7 5.03 -5.13 -14.96
C GLN A 7 5.05 -4.48 -16.34
N VAL A 8 4.80 -3.21 -16.34
CA VAL A 8 4.73 -2.37 -17.54
C VAL A 8 6.09 -1.75 -17.86
N TYR A 9 7.13 -2.04 -17.06
CA TYR A 9 8.40 -1.34 -17.08
C TYR A 9 9.58 -2.29 -17.30
N ASP A 10 10.69 -1.76 -17.79
CA ASP A 10 11.87 -2.44 -18.33
C ASP A 10 12.54 -3.51 -17.45
N LYS A 11 12.22 -3.55 -16.16
CA LYS A 11 12.79 -4.54 -15.24
C LYS A 11 11.69 -5.32 -14.54
N ASP A 12 11.25 -6.38 -15.18
CA ASP A 12 10.29 -7.31 -14.59
C ASP A 12 10.97 -8.15 -13.49
N LYS A 13 10.54 -7.98 -12.25
CA LYS A 13 11.04 -8.76 -11.11
C LYS A 13 9.93 -9.65 -10.58
N MET A 14 10.29 -10.92 -10.33
CA MET A 14 9.42 -11.85 -9.63
C MET A 14 9.11 -11.34 -8.22
N ARG A 15 7.86 -11.46 -7.79
CA ARG A 15 7.40 -11.14 -6.44
C ARG A 15 7.25 -12.43 -5.63
N PRO A 16 8.30 -12.89 -4.94
CA PRO A 16 8.31 -14.20 -4.28
C PRO A 16 7.29 -14.29 -3.14
N HIS A 17 6.84 -13.15 -2.62
CA HIS A 17 5.92 -13.05 -1.49
C HIS A 17 4.49 -12.64 -1.89
N ALA A 18 4.08 -12.90 -3.12
CA ALA A 18 2.71 -12.60 -3.57
C ALA A 18 1.68 -13.69 -3.18
N TRP A 19 2.13 -14.89 -2.85
CA TRP A 19 1.27 -16.04 -2.52
C TRP A 19 0.39 -15.85 -1.28
N PRO A 20 0.78 -15.11 -0.20
CA PRO A 20 -0.07 -14.95 0.97
C PRO A 20 -1.41 -14.28 0.63
N TYR A 21 -1.40 -13.29 -0.27
CA TYR A 21 -2.63 -12.64 -0.71
C TYR A 21 -3.59 -13.61 -1.42
N ARG A 22 -3.07 -14.47 -2.30
CA ARG A 22 -3.88 -15.52 -2.94
C ARG A 22 -4.53 -16.42 -1.89
N ASP A 23 -3.76 -16.88 -0.92
CA ASP A 23 -4.22 -17.79 0.12
C ASP A 23 -5.24 -17.12 1.04
N TYR A 24 -5.04 -15.82 1.35
CA TYR A 24 -6.02 -14.99 2.05
C TYR A 24 -7.37 -14.95 1.30
N VAL A 25 -7.34 -14.69 -0.02
CA VAL A 25 -8.56 -14.64 -0.83
C VAL A 25 -9.29 -15.98 -0.79
N ILE A 26 -8.57 -17.09 -1.01
CA ILE A 26 -9.15 -18.44 -0.97
C ILE A 26 -9.78 -18.73 0.41
N ARG A 27 -9.08 -18.43 1.50
CA ARG A 27 -9.60 -18.62 2.87
C ARG A 27 -10.84 -17.79 3.13
N SER A 28 -10.83 -16.53 2.67
CA SER A 28 -11.94 -15.60 2.87
C SER A 28 -13.22 -16.08 2.19
N PHE A 29 -13.13 -16.57 0.96
CA PHE A 29 -14.29 -17.14 0.25
C PHE A 29 -14.74 -18.45 0.87
N ASN A 30 -13.82 -19.34 1.24
CA ASN A 30 -14.18 -20.61 1.87
C ASN A 30 -14.85 -20.43 3.25
N ALA A 31 -14.50 -19.36 3.96
CA ALA A 31 -15.08 -19.03 5.26
C ALA A 31 -16.33 -18.15 5.18
N ASP A 32 -16.81 -17.85 3.96
CA ASP A 32 -17.92 -16.90 3.73
C ASP A 32 -17.74 -15.60 4.52
N LYS A 33 -16.53 -15.02 4.43
CA LYS A 33 -16.17 -13.80 5.16
C LYS A 33 -17.12 -12.66 4.78
N PRO A 34 -17.69 -11.91 5.75
CA PRO A 34 -18.55 -10.78 5.47
C PRO A 34 -17.88 -9.78 4.51
N TYR A 35 -18.59 -9.37 3.45
CA TYR A 35 -18.04 -8.54 2.38
C TYR A 35 -17.43 -7.23 2.89
N THR A 36 -18.08 -6.58 3.85
CA THR A 36 -17.54 -5.37 4.50
C THR A 36 -16.17 -5.64 5.15
N ARG A 37 -16.03 -6.76 5.86
CA ARG A 37 -14.77 -7.15 6.47
C ARG A 37 -13.69 -7.41 5.43
N PHE A 38 -14.07 -8.12 4.35
CA PHE A 38 -13.18 -8.43 3.24
C PHE A 38 -12.64 -7.16 2.54
N ILE A 39 -13.48 -6.14 2.32
CA ILE A 39 -13.03 -4.85 1.76
C ILE A 39 -12.10 -4.12 2.74
N HIS A 40 -12.51 -4.00 4.00
CA HIS A 40 -11.74 -3.26 5.00
C HIS A 40 -10.33 -3.84 5.18
N GLU A 41 -10.19 -5.16 5.17
CA GLU A 41 -8.89 -5.83 5.25
C GLU A 41 -8.03 -5.53 4.03
N GLN A 42 -8.59 -5.49 2.84
CA GLN A 42 -7.83 -5.27 1.61
C GLN A 42 -7.41 -3.81 1.38
N VAL A 43 -8.14 -2.85 1.95
CA VAL A 43 -7.84 -1.41 1.76
C VAL A 43 -7.03 -0.84 2.93
N ALA A 44 -7.29 -1.28 4.16
CA ALA A 44 -6.71 -0.70 5.36
C ALA A 44 -6.52 -1.75 6.49
N GLY A 45 -6.16 -2.98 6.13
CA GLY A 45 -6.14 -4.10 7.06
C GLY A 45 -5.13 -3.96 8.20
N ASP A 46 -3.98 -3.38 7.95
CA ASP A 46 -2.94 -3.13 8.96
C ASP A 46 -3.35 -2.08 9.99
N VAL A 47 -4.17 -1.11 9.59
CA VAL A 47 -4.65 -0.02 10.45
C VAL A 47 -5.89 -0.43 11.23
N LEU A 48 -6.87 -1.02 10.55
CA LEU A 48 -8.16 -1.38 11.15
C LEU A 48 -8.08 -2.65 12.00
N PHE A 49 -7.16 -3.57 11.69
CA PHE A 49 -7.00 -4.85 12.35
C PHE A 49 -5.55 -5.12 12.72
N PRO A 50 -4.96 -4.28 13.58
CA PRO A 50 -3.55 -4.37 13.93
C PRO A 50 -3.22 -5.74 14.54
N GLY A 51 -2.17 -6.39 14.04
CA GLY A 51 -1.74 -7.71 14.46
C GLY A 51 -2.49 -8.88 13.81
N SER A 52 -3.53 -8.62 13.01
CA SER A 52 -4.21 -9.65 12.23
C SER A 52 -3.35 -10.08 11.05
N VAL A 53 -3.14 -11.39 10.90
CA VAL A 53 -2.46 -11.97 9.72
C VAL A 53 -3.27 -11.66 8.46
N ASP A 54 -4.58 -11.90 8.49
CA ASP A 54 -5.48 -11.59 7.39
C ASP A 54 -5.44 -10.11 7.00
N GLY A 55 -5.37 -9.20 8.00
CA GLY A 55 -5.28 -7.77 7.76
C GLY A 55 -3.99 -7.35 7.05
N ILE A 56 -2.89 -8.07 7.23
CA ILE A 56 -1.62 -7.81 6.54
C ILE A 56 -1.61 -8.47 5.15
N GLU A 57 -2.01 -9.73 5.06
CA GLU A 57 -2.02 -10.46 3.79
C GLU A 57 -2.99 -9.86 2.78
N ALA A 58 -4.13 -9.34 3.25
CA ALA A 58 -5.14 -8.68 2.44
C ALA A 58 -4.64 -7.42 1.72
N LEU A 59 -3.66 -6.70 2.30
CA LEU A 59 -3.04 -5.52 1.65
C LEU A 59 -2.32 -5.86 0.35
N GLY A 60 -2.11 -7.15 0.07
CA GLY A 60 -1.67 -7.62 -1.23
C GLY A 60 -2.53 -7.11 -2.38
N PHE A 61 -3.81 -6.77 -2.15
CA PHE A 61 -4.69 -6.12 -3.13
C PHE A 61 -4.09 -4.80 -3.63
N ILE A 62 -3.77 -3.89 -2.73
CA ILE A 62 -3.17 -2.58 -3.06
C ILE A 62 -1.72 -2.75 -3.55
N ALA A 63 -0.99 -3.72 -3.02
CA ALA A 63 0.40 -3.95 -3.39
C ALA A 63 0.56 -4.66 -4.76
N ALA A 64 -0.47 -5.36 -5.27
CA ALA A 64 -0.37 -6.18 -6.49
C ALA A 64 -0.36 -5.38 -7.79
N GLY A 65 -0.69 -4.08 -7.77
CA GLY A 65 -0.70 -3.21 -8.94
C GLY A 65 0.67 -3.06 -9.62
N PRO A 66 0.72 -2.41 -10.77
CA PRO A 66 1.98 -2.13 -11.46
C PRO A 66 2.93 -1.34 -10.55
N TRP A 67 4.22 -1.69 -10.61
CA TRP A 67 5.23 -1.08 -9.78
C TRP A 67 6.48 -0.74 -10.57
N ASP A 68 6.74 0.53 -10.75
CA ASP A 68 8.01 1.00 -11.26
C ASP A 68 9.05 1.01 -10.14
N HIS A 69 9.78 -0.11 -10.04
CA HIS A 69 10.81 -0.27 -9.01
C HIS A 69 11.90 0.82 -9.11
N VAL A 70 12.32 1.17 -10.32
CA VAL A 70 13.36 2.19 -10.53
C VAL A 70 12.85 3.57 -10.14
N GLY A 71 11.66 3.92 -10.62
CA GLY A 71 11.03 5.21 -10.31
C GLY A 71 10.77 5.44 -8.83
N HIS A 72 10.55 4.37 -8.04
CA HIS A 72 10.31 4.49 -6.60
C HIS A 72 11.58 4.35 -5.75
N ALA A 73 12.49 3.44 -6.10
CA ALA A 73 13.66 3.13 -5.27
C ALA A 73 14.90 3.97 -5.64
N GLU A 74 15.07 4.28 -6.93
CA GLU A 74 16.28 4.92 -7.43
C GLU A 74 16.07 6.41 -7.79
N VAL A 75 14.82 6.83 -8.04
CA VAL A 75 14.52 8.21 -8.43
C VAL A 75 13.84 8.95 -7.26
N PRO A 76 14.47 10.03 -6.73
CA PRO A 76 13.87 10.83 -5.66
C PRO A 76 12.54 11.47 -6.11
N GLU A 77 11.61 11.60 -5.18
CA GLU A 77 10.31 12.27 -5.43
C GLU A 77 10.47 13.76 -5.82
N THR A 78 11.61 14.36 -5.54
CA THR A 78 11.92 15.73 -5.97
C THR A 78 12.09 15.85 -7.50
N LYS A 79 12.40 14.74 -8.20
CA LYS A 79 12.51 14.70 -9.66
C LYS A 79 11.16 14.38 -10.31
N ILE A 80 10.98 14.86 -11.55
CA ILE A 80 9.75 14.68 -12.31
C ILE A 80 9.41 13.20 -12.47
N ASP A 81 10.37 12.38 -12.87
CA ASP A 81 10.14 10.94 -13.10
C ASP A 81 9.71 10.21 -11.81
N GLY A 82 10.28 10.59 -10.67
CA GLY A 82 9.86 10.05 -9.37
C GLY A 82 8.43 10.46 -8.98
N LYS A 83 8.02 11.68 -9.31
CA LYS A 83 6.64 12.15 -9.12
C LYS A 83 5.68 11.41 -10.04
N VAL A 84 6.06 11.21 -11.30
CA VAL A 84 5.26 10.48 -12.30
C VAL A 84 5.04 9.03 -11.86
N ALA A 85 6.10 8.32 -11.43
CA ALA A 85 6.00 6.96 -10.95
C ALA A 85 5.01 6.81 -9.78
N ARG A 86 5.08 7.72 -8.80
CA ARG A 86 4.16 7.72 -7.64
C ARG A 86 2.73 8.11 -8.03
N HIS A 87 2.57 9.04 -8.97
CA HIS A 87 1.27 9.41 -9.49
C HIS A 87 0.59 8.22 -10.17
N LEU A 88 1.29 7.51 -11.04
CA LEU A 88 0.77 6.33 -11.73
C LEU A 88 0.42 5.20 -10.77
N ALA A 89 1.23 4.98 -9.72
CA ALA A 89 0.91 3.98 -8.70
C ALA A 89 -0.37 4.32 -7.92
N ARG A 90 -0.58 5.60 -7.55
CA ARG A 90 -1.81 6.05 -6.88
C ARG A 90 -3.04 5.98 -7.82
N ASP A 91 -2.85 6.34 -9.08
CA ASP A 91 -3.88 6.22 -10.11
C ASP A 91 -4.40 4.77 -10.23
N ASP A 92 -3.49 3.81 -10.27
CA ASP A 92 -3.83 2.39 -10.30
C ASP A 92 -4.58 1.96 -9.02
N MET A 93 -4.14 2.38 -7.83
CA MET A 93 -4.81 2.07 -6.57
C MET A 93 -6.25 2.57 -6.55
N VAL A 94 -6.50 3.82 -6.96
CA VAL A 94 -7.85 4.40 -7.05
C VAL A 94 -8.72 3.61 -8.03
N ARG A 95 -8.24 3.41 -9.25
CA ARG A 95 -9.00 2.71 -10.29
C ARG A 95 -9.34 1.28 -9.90
N ASN A 96 -8.36 0.52 -9.38
CA ASN A 96 -8.58 -0.85 -8.95
C ASN A 96 -9.57 -0.93 -7.80
N THR A 97 -9.45 -0.07 -6.81
CA THR A 97 -10.33 -0.06 -5.64
C THR A 97 -11.77 0.23 -6.05
N MET A 98 -12.00 1.29 -6.82
CA MET A 98 -13.33 1.69 -7.24
C MET A 98 -13.97 0.68 -8.20
N MET A 99 -13.20 0.16 -9.15
CA MET A 99 -13.71 -0.83 -10.10
C MET A 99 -14.01 -2.17 -9.43
N THR A 100 -13.15 -2.63 -8.52
CA THR A 100 -13.29 -3.95 -7.90
C THR A 100 -14.43 -3.99 -6.88
N PHE A 101 -14.52 -2.97 -6.02
CA PHE A 101 -15.46 -3.02 -4.89
C PHE A 101 -16.75 -2.25 -5.12
N MET A 102 -16.77 -1.30 -6.04
CA MET A 102 -17.93 -0.46 -6.32
C MET A 102 -18.44 -0.57 -7.76
N SER A 103 -17.75 -1.32 -8.63
CA SER A 103 -18.06 -1.43 -10.06
C SER A 103 -18.07 -0.09 -10.80
N LEU A 104 -17.30 0.90 -10.32
CA LEU A 104 -17.21 2.25 -10.88
C LEU A 104 -15.93 2.42 -11.72
N THR A 105 -16.08 2.86 -12.95
CA THR A 105 -14.96 3.15 -13.86
C THR A 105 -14.55 4.62 -13.75
N VAL A 106 -13.87 4.98 -12.67
CA VAL A 106 -13.53 6.38 -12.35
C VAL A 106 -12.40 7.00 -13.18
N GLY A 107 -11.71 6.21 -14.00
CA GLY A 107 -10.51 6.66 -14.71
C GLY A 107 -10.73 7.82 -15.67
N CYS A 108 -11.94 8.02 -16.21
CA CYS A 108 -12.27 9.18 -17.04
C CYS A 108 -12.18 10.51 -16.27
N ALA A 109 -12.47 10.46 -14.97
CA ALA A 109 -12.46 11.64 -14.10
C ALA A 109 -11.04 12.19 -13.82
N GLN A 110 -10.00 11.49 -14.25
CA GLN A 110 -8.63 12.00 -14.22
C GLN A 110 -8.44 13.27 -15.10
N CYS A 111 -9.15 13.35 -16.23
CA CYS A 111 -8.95 14.44 -17.21
C CYS A 111 -10.14 15.41 -17.29
N HIS A 112 -11.35 14.96 -16.98
CA HIS A 112 -12.60 15.73 -17.02
C HIS A 112 -13.64 15.08 -16.13
N ASP A 113 -14.70 15.78 -15.76
CA ASP A 113 -15.79 15.19 -15.00
C ASP A 113 -16.37 13.96 -15.70
N HIS A 114 -16.72 12.93 -14.93
CA HIS A 114 -17.21 11.68 -15.49
C HIS A 114 -18.50 11.92 -16.29
N LYS A 115 -18.59 11.29 -17.49
CA LYS A 115 -19.67 11.60 -18.42
C LYS A 115 -21.06 11.14 -17.91
N PHE A 116 -21.12 10.03 -17.20
CA PHE A 116 -22.36 9.36 -16.83
C PHE A 116 -22.65 9.38 -15.33
N ASP A 117 -21.62 9.27 -14.51
CA ASP A 117 -21.72 9.25 -13.07
C ASP A 117 -21.40 10.62 -12.46
N PRO A 118 -21.99 11.01 -11.33
CA PRO A 118 -21.74 12.29 -10.69
C PRO A 118 -20.38 12.31 -9.96
N ILE A 119 -19.31 12.03 -10.70
CA ILE A 119 -17.93 11.99 -10.22
C ILE A 119 -17.17 13.10 -10.92
N THR A 120 -16.77 14.11 -10.17
CA THR A 120 -15.98 15.22 -10.69
C THR A 120 -14.49 14.88 -10.78
N GLN A 121 -13.75 15.68 -11.51
CA GLN A 121 -12.30 15.60 -11.50
C GLN A 121 -11.73 15.87 -10.09
N GLU A 122 -12.34 16.76 -9.32
CA GLU A 122 -11.97 17.05 -7.93
C GLU A 122 -12.14 15.82 -7.02
N ASP A 123 -13.25 15.08 -7.17
CA ASP A 123 -13.49 13.83 -6.43
C ASP A 123 -12.42 12.80 -6.74
N TYR A 124 -12.00 12.69 -8.02
CA TYR A 124 -10.95 11.76 -8.42
C TYR A 124 -9.62 12.06 -7.74
N TYR A 125 -9.18 13.32 -7.72
CA TYR A 125 -7.94 13.71 -7.07
C TYR A 125 -8.03 13.69 -5.55
N SER A 126 -9.22 13.90 -4.99
CA SER A 126 -9.47 13.69 -3.56
C SER A 126 -9.32 12.23 -3.16
N LEU A 127 -9.82 11.28 -3.97
CA LEU A 127 -9.59 9.85 -3.78
C LEU A 127 -8.10 9.50 -3.93
N GLN A 128 -7.40 10.08 -4.90
CA GLN A 128 -5.97 9.85 -5.08
C GLN A 128 -5.16 10.34 -3.86
N ALA A 129 -5.59 11.43 -3.22
CA ALA A 129 -4.96 11.95 -2.00
C ALA A 129 -5.07 10.99 -0.81
N VAL A 130 -6.12 10.16 -0.73
CA VAL A 130 -6.25 9.11 0.30
C VAL A 130 -5.07 8.14 0.25
N PHE A 131 -4.61 7.81 -0.95
CA PHE A 131 -3.48 6.90 -1.16
C PHE A 131 -2.11 7.60 -1.16
N ALA A 132 -2.05 8.90 -0.89
CA ALA A 132 -0.79 9.67 -1.00
C ALA A 132 0.28 9.24 0.00
N ALA A 133 -0.12 8.74 1.17
CA ALA A 133 0.79 8.28 2.22
C ALA A 133 1.13 6.78 2.16
N ILE A 134 0.60 6.07 1.16
CA ILE A 134 0.84 4.63 1.02
C ILE A 134 2.16 4.42 0.27
N ASP A 135 3.03 3.61 0.88
CA ASP A 135 4.24 3.11 0.26
C ASP A 135 4.28 1.58 0.35
N ARG A 136 4.85 0.94 -0.67
CA ARG A 136 4.99 -0.51 -0.72
C ARG A 136 6.23 -0.95 0.03
N ALA A 137 6.07 -1.89 0.96
CA ALA A 137 7.16 -2.43 1.75
C ALA A 137 6.93 -3.91 2.07
N ASP A 138 8.02 -4.64 2.30
CA ASP A 138 7.94 -5.99 2.83
C ASP A 138 7.49 -5.95 4.29
N HIS A 139 6.38 -6.61 4.58
CA HIS A 139 5.84 -6.73 5.93
C HIS A 139 6.13 -8.10 6.51
N GLN A 140 6.88 -8.12 7.61
CA GLN A 140 7.07 -9.35 8.39
C GLN A 140 5.96 -9.46 9.44
N TYR A 141 5.25 -10.57 9.44
CA TYR A 141 4.23 -10.90 10.42
C TYR A 141 4.45 -12.31 10.98
N HIS A 142 3.74 -12.64 12.04
CA HIS A 142 3.71 -13.98 12.65
C HIS A 142 2.28 -14.47 12.70
N ASP A 143 2.12 -15.80 12.68
CA ASP A 143 0.83 -16.46 12.85
C ASP A 143 0.21 -16.16 14.22
N ASP A 144 1.05 -15.85 15.21
CA ASP A 144 0.61 -15.36 16.51
C ASP A 144 0.46 -13.82 16.51
N PRO A 145 -0.77 -13.29 16.65
CA PRO A 145 -1.05 -11.87 16.66
C PRO A 145 -0.36 -11.13 17.82
N GLU A 146 -0.22 -11.77 18.99
CA GLU A 146 0.42 -11.17 20.16
C GLU A 146 1.91 -10.92 19.90
N LEU A 147 2.61 -11.90 19.33
CA LEU A 147 4.01 -11.76 18.91
C LEU A 147 4.17 -10.66 17.86
N THR A 148 3.24 -10.57 16.92
CA THR A 148 3.26 -9.52 15.90
C THR A 148 3.15 -8.13 16.53
N LEU A 149 2.17 -7.92 17.41
CA LEU A 149 1.99 -6.64 18.12
C LEU A 149 3.19 -6.29 19.00
N ARG A 150 3.74 -7.26 19.72
CA ARG A 150 4.90 -7.05 20.57
C ARG A 150 6.14 -6.66 19.76
N ARG A 151 6.37 -7.31 18.62
CA ARG A 151 7.46 -6.93 17.68
C ARG A 151 7.29 -5.52 17.13
N GLN A 152 6.07 -5.15 16.73
CA GLN A 152 5.78 -3.81 16.22
C GLN A 152 6.07 -2.75 17.30
N SER A 153 5.64 -2.98 18.54
CA SER A 153 5.89 -2.07 19.65
C SER A 153 7.39 -1.91 19.97
N LEU A 154 8.14 -3.01 19.96
CA LEU A 154 9.58 -3.00 20.17
C LEU A 154 10.33 -2.28 19.04
N ARG A 155 9.93 -2.48 17.79
CA ARG A 155 10.50 -1.75 16.64
C ARG A 155 10.24 -0.25 16.73
N LYS A 156 9.01 0.16 17.10
CA LYS A 156 8.65 1.58 17.30
C LYS A 156 9.53 2.19 18.39
N ARG A 157 9.67 1.50 19.53
CA ARG A 157 10.54 1.95 20.63
C ARG A 157 12.00 2.04 20.22
N GLY A 158 12.51 1.07 19.46
CA GLY A 158 13.88 1.10 18.92
C GLY A 158 14.13 2.31 18.03
N ARG A 159 13.21 2.63 17.10
CA ARG A 159 13.31 3.83 16.24
C ARG A 159 13.34 5.12 17.08
N THR A 160 12.49 5.23 18.09
CA THR A 160 12.47 6.40 18.98
C THR A 160 13.78 6.55 19.74
N LEU A 161 14.33 5.46 20.24
CA LEU A 161 15.63 5.48 20.95
C LEU A 161 16.78 5.88 20.01
N GLN A 162 16.81 5.34 18.79
CA GLN A 162 17.82 5.73 17.79
C GLN A 162 17.72 7.20 17.40
N GLN A 163 16.50 7.72 17.25
CA GLN A 163 16.32 9.16 16.98
C GLN A 163 16.83 10.02 18.13
N ARG A 164 16.54 9.62 19.37
CA ARG A 164 17.02 10.31 20.58
C ARG A 164 18.54 10.26 20.69
N GLU A 165 19.12 9.11 20.43
CA GLU A 165 20.59 8.94 20.41
C GLU A 165 21.24 9.87 19.37
N ARG A 166 20.71 9.91 18.14
CA ARG A 166 21.22 10.81 17.10
C ARG A 166 21.09 12.28 17.49
N LYS A 167 20.00 12.66 18.17
CA LYS A 167 19.81 14.02 18.64
C LYS A 167 20.85 14.37 19.71
N LEU A 168 21.03 13.50 20.71
CA LEU A 168 22.01 13.71 21.77
C LEU A 168 23.45 13.78 21.23
N LYS A 169 23.82 12.92 20.28
CA LYS A 169 25.13 13.01 19.62
C LYS A 169 25.35 14.37 18.98
N ARG A 170 24.37 14.91 18.24
CA ARG A 170 24.46 16.23 17.62
C ARG A 170 24.59 17.37 18.66
N GLU A 171 23.89 17.22 19.79
CA GLU A 171 23.99 18.20 20.89
C GLU A 171 25.38 18.16 21.56
N ILE A 172 25.99 16.99 21.69
CA ILE A 172 27.36 16.83 22.20
C ILE A 172 28.36 17.43 21.22
N ASP A 173 28.29 17.07 19.94
CA ASP A 173 29.17 17.59 18.89
C ASP A 173 29.12 19.14 18.74
N ALA A 174 27.99 19.74 19.16
CA ALA A 174 27.82 21.18 19.13
C ALA A 174 28.39 21.92 20.38
N LEU A 175 28.80 21.17 21.41
CA LEU A 175 29.41 21.72 22.64
C LEU A 175 30.94 21.62 22.63
N GLU A 176 31.50 20.91 21.67
CA GLU A 176 32.95 20.87 21.39
C GLU A 176 33.37 21.94 20.35
#